data_6da9d13ef3352abe14acec7867e3c2d3
#
_entry.id   6da9d13ef3352abe14acec7867e3c2d3
#
_cell.length_a   1.000
_cell.length_b   1.000
_cell.length_c   1.000
_cell.angle_alpha   90.00
_cell.angle_beta   90.00
_cell.angle_gamma   90.00
#
_symmetry.space_group_name_H-M   'P 1'
#
loop_
_entity.id
_entity.type
_entity.pdbx_description
1 polymer ?
#
loop_
_entity_poly.entity_id
_entity_poly.type
_entity_poly.pdbx_seq_one_letter_code
_entity_poly.pdbx_strand_id
1 'polypeptide(L)'
;MRNKIFLLILPLCFLLLFNGKKYDEAVKNRLLVPVQVCLEGQDCGSSSQASQVVATAPVEVQKVELSEGNEHIVKMLNTGEGGQMIFEPAVIKVSKGDTVHFKATDMSHNSVTIDGMVPTGAKPWAGALNSDISVTLDTEGVYVYQCDPHVMMAMIGVIQVGDAVNMSEVKEASQNLKSSFIMNAERIDT
;
A
#
# COMPACT_ATOMS: atom_id res chain seq x y z
N MET A 1 -18.57 49.79 -48.57
CA MET A 1 -18.68 49.00 -49.82
C MET A 1 -17.98 47.68 -49.59
N ARG A 2 -18.84 46.63 -49.58
CA ARG A 2 -18.67 45.33 -50.23
C ARG A 2 -17.44 44.50 -49.78
N ASN A 3 -17.50 43.26 -49.46
CA ASN A 3 -18.50 42.16 -49.58
C ASN A 3 -18.01 41.06 -48.67
N LYS A 4 -18.88 40.47 -47.89
CA LYS A 4 -19.24 39.08 -47.69
C LYS A 4 -18.36 38.04 -48.49
N ILE A 5 -17.85 37.03 -47.76
CA ILE A 5 -18.12 35.63 -48.12
C ILE A 5 -18.07 34.81 -46.84
N PHE A 6 -19.23 34.24 -46.54
CA PHE A 6 -19.50 33.17 -45.61
C PHE A 6 -18.97 31.88 -46.19
N LEU A 7 -18.18 31.12 -45.46
CA LEU A 7 -17.99 29.73 -45.78
C LEU A 7 -18.20 28.90 -44.53
N LEU A 8 -19.41 28.37 -44.44
CA LEU A 8 -19.80 27.33 -43.53
C LEU A 8 -19.06 26.05 -43.90
N ILE A 9 -18.23 25.54 -42.99
CA ILE A 9 -17.81 24.14 -43.07
C ILE A 9 -18.30 23.47 -41.79
N LEU A 10 -19.34 22.63 -41.95
CA LEU A 10 -19.80 21.70 -40.93
C LEU A 10 -18.68 20.71 -40.59
N PRO A 11 -18.41 20.42 -39.30
CA PRO A 11 -17.67 19.22 -38.96
C PRO A 11 -18.60 18.01 -39.01
N LEU A 12 -18.23 17.11 -39.87
CA LEU A 12 -18.79 15.77 -40.03
C LEU A 12 -18.65 15.01 -38.70
N CYS A 13 -19.78 14.80 -38.02
CA CYS A 13 -19.89 14.04 -36.80
C CYS A 13 -19.62 12.57 -37.13
N PHE A 14 -18.38 12.10 -36.88
CA PHE A 14 -18.04 10.69 -36.99
C PHE A 14 -18.52 9.95 -35.75
N LEU A 15 -19.76 9.47 -35.82
CA LEU A 15 -20.32 8.54 -34.84
C LEU A 15 -19.63 7.19 -35.01
N LEU A 16 -18.55 6.97 -34.29
CA LEU A 16 -18.03 5.62 -34.08
C LEU A 16 -18.86 4.94 -32.99
N LEU A 17 -19.83 4.18 -33.46
CA LEU A 17 -20.50 3.16 -32.66
C LEU A 17 -19.47 2.11 -32.25
N PHE A 18 -18.93 2.24 -31.03
CA PHE A 18 -18.21 1.15 -30.41
C PHE A 18 -19.24 0.08 -30.02
N ASN A 19 -19.33 -0.92 -30.89
CA ASN A 19 -19.95 -2.20 -30.56
C ASN A 19 -19.23 -2.77 -29.34
N GLY A 20 -19.90 -2.70 -28.19
CA GLY A 20 -19.48 -3.40 -26.98
C GLY A 20 -19.47 -4.90 -27.24
N LYS A 21 -18.30 -5.44 -27.57
CA LYS A 21 -18.08 -6.87 -27.49
C LYS A 21 -18.23 -7.25 -26.02
N LYS A 22 -19.29 -7.97 -25.72
CA LYS A 22 -19.41 -8.75 -24.49
C LYS A 22 -18.15 -9.60 -24.39
N TYR A 23 -17.30 -9.30 -23.44
CA TYR A 23 -16.24 -10.22 -23.06
C TYR A 23 -16.92 -11.43 -22.43
N ASP A 24 -16.78 -12.56 -23.13
CA ASP A 24 -17.33 -13.85 -22.73
C ASP A 24 -16.82 -14.23 -21.35
N GLU A 25 -17.73 -14.50 -20.42
CA GLU A 25 -17.42 -15.04 -19.08
C GLU A 25 -16.78 -16.43 -19.14
N ALA A 26 -16.64 -17.02 -20.32
CA ALA A 26 -16.07 -18.34 -20.53
C ALA A 26 -14.56 -18.45 -20.27
N VAL A 27 -13.85 -17.33 -20.06
CA VAL A 27 -12.39 -17.37 -19.78
C VAL A 27 -12.08 -17.56 -18.30
N LYS A 28 -13.06 -17.39 -17.41
CA LYS A 28 -12.85 -17.50 -15.95
C LYS A 28 -12.71 -18.93 -15.42
N ASN A 29 -12.96 -19.94 -16.22
CA ASN A 29 -12.96 -21.35 -15.78
C ASN A 29 -12.03 -22.25 -16.59
N ARG A 30 -10.91 -21.73 -17.09
CA ARG A 30 -9.84 -22.62 -17.55
C ARG A 30 -9.01 -23.07 -16.35
N LEU A 31 -9.55 -24.07 -15.65
CA LEU A 31 -8.72 -24.97 -14.87
C LEU A 31 -7.63 -25.51 -15.81
N LEU A 32 -6.39 -25.15 -15.57
CA LEU A 32 -5.25 -25.83 -16.18
C LEU A 32 -5.19 -27.23 -15.59
N VAL A 33 -5.84 -28.17 -16.24
CA VAL A 33 -5.63 -29.58 -15.96
C VAL A 33 -4.28 -29.92 -16.56
N PRO A 34 -3.29 -30.37 -15.78
CA PRO A 34 -2.03 -30.84 -16.34
C PRO A 34 -2.31 -32.06 -17.23
N VAL A 35 -2.07 -31.92 -18.53
CA VAL A 35 -2.11 -33.05 -19.46
C VAL A 35 -0.85 -33.87 -19.22
N GLN A 36 -1.03 -35.03 -18.57
CA GLN A 36 0.00 -36.02 -18.43
C GLN A 36 0.09 -36.82 -19.73
N VAL A 37 1.10 -36.55 -20.52
CA VAL A 37 1.39 -37.37 -21.73
C VAL A 37 2.17 -38.60 -21.29
N CYS A 38 1.50 -39.71 -21.20
CA CYS A 38 2.17 -41.01 -21.05
C CYS A 38 2.57 -41.51 -22.45
N LEU A 39 3.85 -41.77 -22.65
CA LEU A 39 4.36 -42.48 -23.83
C LEU A 39 4.07 -43.98 -23.67
N GLU A 40 3.60 -44.60 -24.76
CA GLU A 40 3.27 -46.02 -24.78
C GLU A 40 4.49 -46.89 -24.34
N GLY A 41 4.31 -47.64 -23.25
CA GLY A 41 5.27 -48.66 -22.80
C GLY A 41 5.80 -48.53 -21.38
N GLN A 42 5.29 -47.61 -20.54
CA GLN A 42 5.67 -47.55 -19.12
C GLN A 42 4.45 -47.68 -18.21
N ASP A 43 4.51 -48.67 -17.30
CA ASP A 43 3.54 -48.85 -16.22
C ASP A 43 3.52 -47.60 -15.33
N CYS A 44 2.39 -46.86 -15.40
CA CYS A 44 2.09 -45.75 -14.51
C CYS A 44 1.73 -46.32 -13.13
N GLY A 45 2.73 -46.65 -12.31
CA GLY A 45 2.53 -47.02 -10.91
C GLY A 45 1.79 -45.91 -10.15
N SER A 46 0.64 -46.25 -9.60
CA SER A 46 -0.19 -45.44 -8.74
C SER A 46 0.59 -45.02 -7.48
N SER A 47 1.26 -43.87 -7.52
CA SER A 47 1.66 -43.16 -6.30
C SER A 47 0.72 -41.98 -6.13
N SER A 48 -0.29 -42.18 -5.31
CA SER A 48 -1.15 -41.11 -4.80
C SER A 48 -0.33 -40.21 -3.86
N GLN A 49 0.48 -39.30 -4.44
CA GLN A 49 0.92 -38.14 -3.70
C GLN A 49 -0.23 -37.11 -3.71
N ALA A 50 -0.99 -37.12 -2.63
CA ALA A 50 -1.92 -36.08 -2.32
C ALA A 50 -1.12 -34.77 -2.30
N SER A 51 -1.37 -33.90 -3.29
CA SER A 51 -0.94 -32.50 -3.24
C SER A 51 -1.53 -31.92 -1.96
N GLN A 52 -0.70 -31.73 -0.95
CA GLN A 52 -1.08 -30.95 0.22
C GLN A 52 -1.34 -29.53 -0.27
N VAL A 53 -2.62 -29.19 -0.37
CA VAL A 53 -3.05 -27.80 -0.42
C VAL A 53 -2.59 -27.22 0.91
N VAL A 54 -1.50 -26.44 0.86
CA VAL A 54 -1.10 -25.62 2.01
C VAL A 54 -2.25 -24.65 2.21
N ALA A 55 -3.10 -24.97 3.16
CA ALA A 55 -4.10 -24.04 3.64
C ALA A 55 -3.31 -22.85 4.25
N THR A 56 -3.29 -21.73 3.53
CA THR A 56 -2.86 -20.46 4.11
C THR A 56 -3.76 -20.22 5.32
N ALA A 57 -3.17 -20.25 6.51
CA ALA A 57 -3.87 -19.88 7.73
C ALA A 57 -4.48 -18.48 7.52
N PRO A 58 -5.70 -18.23 8.04
CA PRO A 58 -6.27 -16.89 7.99
C PRO A 58 -5.26 -15.92 8.60
N VAL A 59 -4.93 -14.86 7.88
CA VAL A 59 -4.14 -13.76 8.44
C VAL A 59 -5.00 -13.19 9.56
N GLU A 60 -4.56 -13.41 10.80
CA GLU A 60 -5.20 -12.85 11.97
C GLU A 60 -4.98 -11.33 11.93
N VAL A 61 -6.03 -10.58 11.62
CA VAL A 61 -5.98 -9.12 11.61
C VAL A 61 -5.77 -8.66 13.05
N GLN A 62 -4.56 -8.26 13.39
CA GLN A 62 -4.26 -7.72 14.71
C GLN A 62 -4.94 -6.36 14.85
N LYS A 63 -5.86 -6.28 15.81
CA LYS A 63 -6.50 -5.02 16.16
C LYS A 63 -5.52 -4.17 16.95
N VAL A 64 -5.12 -3.03 16.39
CA VAL A 64 -4.30 -2.05 17.10
C VAL A 64 -5.20 -1.29 18.09
N GLU A 65 -4.85 -1.35 19.38
CA GLU A 65 -5.58 -0.62 20.41
C GLU A 65 -5.23 0.87 20.38
N LEU A 66 -6.17 1.70 20.83
CA LEU A 66 -5.97 3.14 20.94
C LEU A 66 -4.88 3.43 21.97
N SER A 67 -3.88 4.21 21.58
CA SER A 67 -2.81 4.66 22.48
C SER A 67 -3.35 5.63 23.53
N GLU A 68 -2.86 5.51 24.75
CA GLU A 68 -3.28 6.38 25.86
C GLU A 68 -2.64 7.77 25.76
N GLY A 69 -3.37 8.79 26.20
CA GLY A 69 -2.91 10.18 26.20
C GLY A 69 -3.08 10.88 24.86
N ASN A 70 -2.47 12.06 24.73
CA ASN A 70 -2.54 12.92 23.55
C ASN A 70 -1.15 13.25 22.97
N GLU A 71 -0.11 12.75 23.57
CA GLU A 71 1.29 12.90 23.15
C GLU A 71 1.91 11.51 23.00
N HIS A 72 2.34 11.17 21.79
CA HIS A 72 2.84 9.84 21.46
C HIS A 72 4.28 9.92 20.95
N ILE A 73 5.10 8.95 21.28
CA ILE A 73 6.50 8.90 20.86
C ILE A 73 6.70 7.74 19.88
N VAL A 74 7.31 8.03 18.74
CA VAL A 74 7.80 7.06 17.77
C VAL A 74 9.30 7.24 17.63
N LYS A 75 10.08 6.24 17.96
CA LYS A 75 11.54 6.26 17.82
C LYS A 75 11.97 5.82 16.43
N MET A 76 13.00 6.45 15.91
CA MET A 76 13.68 6.05 14.67
C MET A 76 14.96 5.29 15.06
N LEU A 77 15.01 3.98 14.72
CA LEU A 77 16.01 3.06 15.24
C LEU A 77 16.72 2.28 14.13
N ASN A 78 18.03 2.08 14.31
CA ASN A 78 18.79 1.12 13.53
C ASN A 78 18.38 -0.33 13.84
N THR A 79 18.05 -0.59 15.12
CA THR A 79 17.61 -1.92 15.59
C THR A 79 16.65 -1.77 16.75
N GLY A 80 15.56 -2.53 16.75
CA GLY A 80 14.55 -2.60 17.81
C GLY A 80 13.81 -3.93 17.78
N GLU A 81 12.66 -4.03 18.44
CA GLU A 81 11.89 -5.28 18.54
C GLU A 81 11.43 -5.81 17.18
N GLY A 82 11.06 -4.93 16.24
CA GLY A 82 10.63 -5.28 14.89
C GLY A 82 11.78 -5.56 13.91
N GLY A 83 13.04 -5.60 14.35
CA GLY A 83 14.21 -5.85 13.51
C GLY A 83 15.09 -4.63 13.25
N GLN A 84 15.66 -4.55 12.05
CA GLN A 84 16.57 -3.46 11.66
C GLN A 84 15.84 -2.39 10.87
N MET A 85 16.33 -1.14 10.97
CA MET A 85 15.79 0.03 10.29
C MET A 85 14.28 0.12 10.48
N ILE A 86 13.85 0.57 11.66
CA ILE A 86 12.45 0.57 12.07
C ILE A 86 12.04 1.88 12.74
N PHE A 87 10.75 2.16 12.64
CA PHE A 87 10.05 3.03 13.58
C PHE A 87 9.51 2.17 14.74
N GLU A 88 9.61 2.64 15.97
CA GLU A 88 9.12 1.91 17.14
C GLU A 88 8.30 2.82 18.06
N PRO A 89 7.00 2.51 18.25
CA PRO A 89 6.25 1.46 17.55
C PRO A 89 6.05 1.75 16.05
N ALA A 90 5.95 0.67 15.25
CA ALA A 90 5.75 0.80 13.81
C ALA A 90 4.30 1.16 13.43
N VAL A 91 3.34 0.74 14.25
CA VAL A 91 1.91 1.02 14.07
C VAL A 91 1.33 1.55 15.37
N ILE A 92 0.64 2.69 15.28
CA ILE A 92 -0.09 3.28 16.41
C ILE A 92 -1.48 3.74 15.99
N LYS A 93 -2.40 3.70 16.94
CA LYS A 93 -3.73 4.30 16.78
C LYS A 93 -3.89 5.42 17.80
N VAL A 94 -4.26 6.61 17.32
CA VAL A 94 -4.34 7.82 18.11
C VAL A 94 -5.66 8.54 17.87
N SER A 95 -5.99 9.50 18.73
CA SER A 95 -7.17 10.35 18.57
C SER A 95 -6.87 11.55 17.67
N LYS A 96 -7.91 12.10 17.06
CA LYS A 96 -7.82 13.35 16.32
C LYS A 96 -7.39 14.50 17.24
N GLY A 97 -6.39 15.27 16.82
CA GLY A 97 -5.79 16.35 17.59
C GLY A 97 -4.58 15.94 18.43
N ASP A 98 -4.28 14.65 18.51
CA ASP A 98 -3.07 14.15 19.19
C ASP A 98 -1.80 14.56 18.42
N THR A 99 -0.70 14.62 19.15
CA THR A 99 0.62 14.94 18.61
C THR A 99 1.52 13.72 18.68
N VAL A 100 2.18 13.41 17.57
CA VAL A 100 3.19 12.36 17.47
C VAL A 100 4.58 12.98 17.36
N HIS A 101 5.47 12.58 18.25
CA HIS A 101 6.87 12.99 18.31
C HIS A 101 7.75 11.89 17.72
N PHE A 102 8.28 12.13 16.54
CA PHE A 102 9.29 11.26 15.95
C PHE A 102 10.65 11.63 16.50
N LYS A 103 11.29 10.70 17.19
CA LYS A 103 12.60 10.89 17.82
C LYS A 103 13.72 10.27 16.99
N ALA A 104 14.66 11.09 16.55
CA ALA A 104 15.89 10.62 15.90
C ALA A 104 16.83 9.98 16.94
N THR A 105 16.44 8.83 17.46
CA THR A 105 17.17 8.10 18.51
C THR A 105 18.51 7.61 17.99
N ASP A 106 18.51 7.05 16.78
CA ASP A 106 19.71 6.67 16.05
C ASP A 106 19.93 7.63 14.86
N MET A 107 21.17 7.63 14.34
CA MET A 107 21.57 8.47 13.23
C MET A 107 21.06 7.93 11.87
N SER A 108 20.99 8.81 10.88
CA SER A 108 20.64 8.53 9.49
C SER A 108 19.17 8.26 9.24
N HIS A 109 18.29 8.77 10.09
CA HIS A 109 16.84 8.63 9.96
C HIS A 109 16.14 9.98 9.82
N ASN A 110 14.98 9.93 9.17
CA ASN A 110 13.97 10.97 9.15
C ASN A 110 12.56 10.33 9.14
N SER A 111 11.53 11.16 9.26
CA SER A 111 10.14 10.75 9.08
C SER A 111 9.49 11.64 8.03
N VAL A 112 8.96 11.03 6.97
CA VAL A 112 8.34 11.73 5.84
C VAL A 112 7.06 10.98 5.44
N THR A 113 5.96 11.71 5.25
CA THR A 113 4.72 11.12 4.71
C THR A 113 4.91 10.68 3.27
N ILE A 114 4.22 9.59 2.89
CA ILE A 114 4.22 9.08 1.52
C ILE A 114 3.06 9.69 0.75
N ASP A 115 3.34 10.21 -0.44
CA ASP A 115 2.34 10.80 -1.32
C ASP A 115 1.21 9.80 -1.64
N GLY A 116 -0.04 10.27 -1.55
CA GLY A 116 -1.23 9.43 -1.76
C GLY A 116 -1.53 8.43 -0.63
N MET A 117 -0.75 8.43 0.46
CA MET A 117 -0.95 7.54 1.60
C MET A 117 -1.25 8.31 2.90
N VAL A 118 -1.87 9.47 2.77
CA VAL A 118 -2.42 10.27 3.87
C VAL A 118 -3.87 10.63 3.57
N PRO A 119 -4.70 10.91 4.58
CA PRO A 119 -6.10 11.28 4.35
C PRO A 119 -6.22 12.56 3.51
N THR A 120 -7.26 12.64 2.70
CA THR A 120 -7.57 13.86 1.94
C THR A 120 -7.75 15.06 2.88
N GLY A 121 -7.03 16.15 2.61
CA GLY A 121 -7.03 17.36 3.44
C GLY A 121 -6.09 17.32 4.64
N ALA A 122 -5.42 16.20 4.88
CA ALA A 122 -4.37 16.12 5.89
C ALA A 122 -3.14 16.93 5.46
N LYS A 123 -2.42 17.48 6.44
CA LYS A 123 -1.16 18.16 6.20
C LYS A 123 -0.02 17.15 6.16
N PRO A 124 0.70 16.99 5.04
CA PRO A 124 1.88 16.15 4.98
C PRO A 124 3.04 16.75 5.77
N TRP A 125 3.99 15.91 6.18
CA TRP A 125 5.23 16.36 6.83
C TRP A 125 6.46 15.77 6.16
N ALA A 126 7.59 16.48 6.31
CA ALA A 126 8.90 16.03 5.88
C ALA A 126 9.93 16.46 6.93
N GLY A 127 10.33 15.53 7.78
CA GLY A 127 11.36 15.74 8.79
C GLY A 127 12.76 15.79 8.17
N ALA A 128 13.61 16.66 8.71
CA ALA A 128 15.01 16.69 8.32
C ALA A 128 15.76 15.46 8.86
N LEU A 129 16.80 15.04 8.14
CA LEU A 129 17.65 13.93 8.56
C LEU A 129 18.27 14.19 9.94
N ASN A 130 18.28 13.18 10.80
CA ASN A 130 18.82 13.25 12.16
C ASN A 130 18.16 14.29 13.07
N SER A 131 16.92 14.63 12.79
CA SER A 131 16.20 15.64 13.57
C SER A 131 14.87 15.10 14.07
N ASP A 132 14.54 15.46 15.30
CA ASP A 132 13.19 15.24 15.84
C ASP A 132 12.17 16.06 15.06
N ILE A 133 10.98 15.52 14.88
CA ILE A 133 9.83 16.25 14.34
C ILE A 133 8.58 15.91 15.15
N SER A 134 7.72 16.88 15.38
CA SER A 134 6.43 16.73 16.05
C SER A 134 5.31 17.11 15.09
N VAL A 135 4.30 16.28 15.01
CA VAL A 135 3.17 16.43 14.09
C VAL A 135 1.86 16.27 14.84
N THR A 136 1.02 17.32 14.79
CA THR A 136 -0.36 17.23 15.30
C THR A 136 -1.28 16.76 14.19
N LEU A 137 -2.11 15.75 14.47
CA LEU A 137 -2.91 15.02 13.50
C LEU A 137 -4.38 15.42 13.59
N ASP A 138 -4.79 16.41 12.79
CA ASP A 138 -6.13 17.02 12.83
C ASP A 138 -7.14 16.38 11.87
N THR A 139 -6.74 15.39 11.07
CA THR A 139 -7.60 14.73 10.08
C THR A 139 -7.66 13.24 10.35
N GLU A 140 -8.86 12.67 10.42
CA GLU A 140 -9.06 11.23 10.60
C GLU A 140 -8.63 10.43 9.37
N GLY A 141 -8.12 9.23 9.60
CA GLY A 141 -7.71 8.30 8.57
C GLY A 141 -6.36 7.65 8.86
N VAL A 142 -5.82 6.98 7.85
CA VAL A 142 -4.54 6.27 7.91
C VAL A 142 -3.46 7.11 7.24
N TYR A 143 -2.36 7.28 7.95
CA TYR A 143 -1.15 7.95 7.48
C TYR A 143 -0.04 6.91 7.38
N VAL A 144 0.56 6.77 6.22
CA VAL A 144 1.77 5.97 6.04
C VAL A 144 2.95 6.92 5.82
N TYR A 145 4.03 6.65 6.52
CA TYR A 145 5.26 7.43 6.47
C TYR A 145 6.47 6.52 6.35
N GLN A 146 7.58 7.07 5.91
CA GLN A 146 8.82 6.35 5.65
C GLN A 146 10.03 7.09 6.17
N CYS A 147 11.14 6.37 6.25
CA CYS A 147 12.47 6.94 6.36
C CYS A 147 13.10 6.95 4.96
N ASP A 148 13.38 8.14 4.39
CA ASP A 148 13.88 8.25 3.02
C ASP A 148 15.15 7.44 2.75
N PRO A 149 16.22 7.48 3.60
CA PRO A 149 17.41 6.67 3.36
C PRO A 149 17.16 5.16 3.38
N HIS A 150 16.14 4.70 4.09
CA HIS A 150 15.91 3.28 4.36
C HIS A 150 14.58 2.74 3.81
N VAL A 151 13.95 3.45 2.86
CA VAL A 151 12.68 3.00 2.26
C VAL A 151 12.82 1.63 1.57
N MET A 152 13.94 1.36 0.91
CA MET A 152 14.20 0.07 0.27
C MET A 152 14.32 -1.10 1.28
N MET A 153 14.56 -0.79 2.56
CA MET A 153 14.58 -1.75 3.67
C MET A 153 13.21 -1.86 4.37
N ALA A 154 12.17 -1.26 3.79
CA ALA A 154 10.84 -1.15 4.34
C ALA A 154 10.82 -0.50 5.74
N MET A 155 11.64 0.56 5.93
CA MET A 155 11.52 1.40 7.12
C MET A 155 10.33 2.34 6.94
N ILE A 156 9.17 1.82 7.26
CA ILE A 156 7.85 2.48 7.18
C ILE A 156 7.14 2.42 8.51
N GLY A 157 6.18 3.31 8.70
CA GLY A 157 5.29 3.26 9.86
C GLY A 157 3.89 3.71 9.49
N VAL A 158 2.93 3.36 10.33
CA VAL A 158 1.51 3.63 10.13
C VAL A 158 0.90 4.28 11.36
N ILE A 159 0.15 5.35 11.16
CA ILE A 159 -0.68 5.96 12.19
C ILE A 159 -2.13 5.92 11.73
N GLN A 160 -3.00 5.32 12.54
CA GLN A 160 -4.43 5.45 12.37
C GLN A 160 -4.94 6.54 13.31
N VAL A 161 -5.57 7.57 12.77
CA VAL A 161 -6.23 8.64 13.52
C VAL A 161 -7.74 8.41 13.48
N GLY A 162 -8.36 8.15 14.62
CA GLY A 162 -9.80 7.85 14.66
C GLY A 162 -10.20 6.71 13.73
N ASP A 163 -11.13 6.98 12.79
CA ASP A 163 -11.59 6.01 11.80
C ASP A 163 -10.69 5.98 10.55
N ALA A 164 -10.46 4.78 10.01
CA ALA A 164 -9.59 4.54 8.85
C ALA A 164 -10.29 4.85 7.52
N VAL A 165 -10.71 6.11 7.33
CA VAL A 165 -11.60 6.53 6.22
C VAL A 165 -10.99 6.39 4.82
N ASN A 166 -9.67 6.32 4.69
CA ASN A 166 -8.92 6.18 3.43
C ASN A 166 -8.21 4.82 3.30
N MET A 167 -8.67 3.79 4.01
CA MET A 167 -8.00 2.49 4.02
C MET A 167 -7.93 1.84 2.63
N SER A 168 -8.93 2.03 1.78
CA SER A 168 -8.96 1.48 0.42
C SER A 168 -7.85 2.08 -0.45
N GLU A 169 -7.68 3.39 -0.40
CA GLU A 169 -6.66 4.14 -1.14
C GLU A 169 -5.25 3.76 -0.66
N VAL A 170 -5.09 3.66 0.67
CA VAL A 170 -3.82 3.23 1.26
C VAL A 170 -3.46 1.81 0.84
N LYS A 171 -4.41 0.87 0.85
CA LYS A 171 -4.18 -0.52 0.40
C LYS A 171 -3.79 -0.60 -1.07
N GLU A 172 -4.40 0.19 -1.93
CA GLU A 172 -4.05 0.26 -3.35
C GLU A 172 -2.63 0.81 -3.54
N ALA A 173 -2.31 1.93 -2.88
CA ALA A 173 -0.98 2.54 -2.93
C ALA A 173 0.11 1.63 -2.35
N SER A 174 -0.21 0.85 -1.31
CA SER A 174 0.70 -0.10 -0.66
C SER A 174 1.22 -1.17 -1.62
N GLN A 175 0.42 -1.62 -2.60
CA GLN A 175 0.86 -2.60 -3.61
C GLN A 175 2.00 -2.03 -4.46
N ASN A 176 1.93 -0.76 -4.81
CA ASN A 176 2.98 -0.09 -5.57
C ASN A 176 4.24 0.12 -4.71
N LEU A 177 4.05 0.60 -3.48
CA LEU A 177 5.15 0.82 -2.54
C LEU A 177 5.90 -0.48 -2.22
N LYS A 178 5.19 -1.58 -2.02
CA LYS A 178 5.76 -2.91 -1.75
C LYS A 178 6.77 -3.33 -2.81
N SER A 179 6.54 -3.00 -4.06
CA SER A 179 7.44 -3.34 -5.18
C SER A 179 8.79 -2.61 -5.13
N SER A 180 8.90 -1.54 -4.36
CA SER A 180 10.14 -0.77 -4.17
C SER A 180 11.04 -1.35 -3.06
N PHE A 181 10.51 -2.25 -2.24
CA PHE A 181 11.26 -2.83 -1.13
C PHE A 181 12.16 -3.98 -1.60
N ILE A 182 13.39 -3.97 -1.16
CA ILE A 182 14.37 -5.03 -1.40
C ILE A 182 14.39 -6.01 -0.23
N MET A 183 14.03 -5.53 0.97
CA MET A 183 14.03 -6.30 2.21
C MET A 183 12.75 -6.03 3.00
N ASN A 184 12.31 -7.02 3.78
CA ASN A 184 11.19 -6.90 4.73
C ASN A 184 9.88 -6.42 4.10
N ALA A 185 9.62 -6.79 2.85
CA ALA A 185 8.44 -6.33 2.12
C ALA A 185 7.11 -6.71 2.78
N GLU A 186 7.11 -7.71 3.66
CA GLU A 186 5.99 -8.14 4.47
C GLU A 186 5.51 -7.10 5.49
N ARG A 187 6.37 -6.14 5.86
CA ARG A 187 6.01 -5.08 6.82
C ARG A 187 4.86 -4.18 6.37
N ILE A 188 4.57 -4.12 5.08
CA ILE A 188 3.45 -3.34 4.55
C ILE A 188 2.12 -4.12 4.58
N ASP A 189 2.16 -5.42 4.83
CA ASP A 189 0.97 -6.28 4.86
C ASP A 189 0.32 -6.35 6.25
N THR A 190 0.91 -5.73 7.26
CA THR A 190 0.49 -5.74 8.68
C THR A 190 -0.60 -4.75 9.00
#